data_d752939d6f8468115f4721bcf029b8a5
#
_entry.id   d752939d6f8468115f4721bcf029b8a5
#
_cell.length_a   1.000
_cell.length_b   1.000
_cell.length_c   1.000
_cell.angle_alpha   90.00
_cell.angle_beta   90.00
_cell.angle_gamma   90.00
#
_symmetry.space_group_name_H-M   'P 1'
#
loop_
_entity.id
_entity.type
_entity.pdbx_description
1 polymer ?
#
loop_
_entity_poly.entity_id
_entity_poly.type
_entity_poly.pdbx_seq_one_letter_code
_entity_poly.pdbx_strand_id
1 'polypeptide(L)'
;MTAKLTAVIAAILAAGCGISEPPVEEKSANPAPELPANPAPKPKPVEPAAKVTRPELPPKEPAAIAKPPEISIWEAARNGNIDAVRLHLTAGADANIRDEGGWVPLHGASGSGHRKIVELLLANGAKVNVPAMSGKTALDYASRAGQKETADFLRRHGGKTRAEMNAERK
;
A
#
# COMPACT_ATOMS: atom_id res chain seq x y z
N MET A 1 2.29 60.25 0.85
CA MET A 1 1.95 60.40 2.28
C MET A 1 2.14 59.04 2.90
N THR A 2 3.37 58.71 3.32
CA THR A 2 3.97 58.85 4.67
C THR A 2 3.07 58.23 5.75
N ALA A 3 3.46 57.18 6.38
CA ALA A 3 4.32 57.03 7.52
C ALA A 3 3.92 55.76 8.28
N LYS A 4 4.82 55.02 8.66
CA LYS A 4 5.64 54.80 9.88
C LYS A 4 5.10 53.60 10.66
N LEU A 5 5.85 52.48 10.72
CA LEU A 5 6.95 52.26 11.65
C LEU A 5 6.52 52.22 13.12
N THR A 6 6.48 51.10 13.75
CA THR A 6 7.11 50.99 15.10
C THR A 6 7.41 49.50 15.42
N ALA A 7 8.70 49.25 15.58
CA ALA A 7 9.26 48.11 16.26
C ALA A 7 9.08 48.25 17.75
N VAL A 8 8.79 47.18 18.47
CA VAL A 8 9.00 47.10 19.91
C VAL A 8 9.77 45.82 20.18
N ILE A 9 11.06 46.02 20.37
CA ILE A 9 11.97 45.14 21.02
C ILE A 9 11.75 45.27 22.51
N ALA A 10 11.48 44.20 23.20
CA ALA A 10 11.63 44.12 24.64
C ALA A 10 12.43 42.89 24.98
N ALA A 11 13.72 43.10 25.17
CA ALA A 11 14.61 42.20 25.87
C ALA A 11 14.27 42.22 27.35
N ILE A 12 14.12 41.04 27.96
CA ILE A 12 14.24 40.87 29.39
C ILE A 12 15.27 39.79 29.66
N LEU A 13 16.46 40.25 30.03
CA LEU A 13 17.49 39.53 30.78
C LEU A 13 17.11 39.51 32.26
N ALA A 14 17.09 38.34 32.87
CA ALA A 14 17.43 38.13 34.31
C ALA A 14 17.59 36.62 34.49
N ALA A 15 18.75 36.10 34.55
CA ALA A 15 19.60 35.72 35.66
C ALA A 15 18.85 34.97 36.78
N GLY A 16 19.20 33.72 36.97
CA GLY A 16 18.78 32.95 38.13
C GLY A 16 19.29 31.51 38.06
N CYS A 17 20.48 31.30 38.63
CA CYS A 17 21.10 30.05 39.00
C CYS A 17 20.13 29.04 39.60
N GLY A 18 20.34 27.78 39.28
CA GLY A 18 19.74 26.64 39.96
C GLY A 18 20.22 25.34 39.37
N ILE A 19 21.50 25.06 39.62
CA ILE A 19 22.13 23.75 39.44
C ILE A 19 21.48 22.80 40.44
N SER A 20 20.92 21.73 40.01
CA SER A 20 20.76 20.49 40.77
C SER A 20 20.49 19.35 39.81
N GLU A 21 21.57 18.71 39.40
CA GLU A 21 21.52 17.32 38.98
C GLU A 21 21.18 16.47 40.20
N PRO A 22 20.19 15.58 40.12
CA PRO A 22 20.11 14.48 41.07
C PRO A 22 21.04 13.35 40.63
N PRO A 23 21.69 12.68 41.59
CA PRO A 23 22.70 11.66 41.32
C PRO A 23 22.08 10.39 40.74
N VAL A 24 22.80 9.79 39.86
CA VAL A 24 22.65 8.41 39.45
C VAL A 24 22.87 7.48 40.65
N GLU A 25 21.83 6.99 41.26
CA GLU A 25 21.93 5.83 42.12
C GLU A 25 21.78 4.55 41.27
N GLU A 26 22.92 4.05 40.93
CA GLU A 26 23.19 2.65 40.69
C GLU A 26 22.92 1.89 41.99
N LYS A 27 21.84 1.12 42.03
CA LYS A 27 21.74 -0.10 42.87
C LYS A 27 20.36 -0.73 42.67
N SER A 28 20.29 -1.78 41.93
CA SER A 28 19.98 -3.06 42.56
C SER A 28 19.97 -4.13 41.47
N ALA A 29 21.01 -4.89 41.48
CA ALA A 29 21.06 -6.20 40.90
C ALA A 29 19.93 -7.03 41.52
N ASN A 30 18.95 -7.39 40.70
CA ASN A 30 18.01 -8.44 41.05
C ASN A 30 18.48 -9.69 40.28
N PRO A 31 18.93 -10.73 40.99
CA PRO A 31 19.33 -11.96 40.33
C PRO A 31 18.08 -12.61 39.72
N ALA A 32 18.17 -12.91 38.43
CA ALA A 32 17.21 -13.75 37.74
C ALA A 32 17.03 -15.08 38.48
N PRO A 33 15.83 -15.56 38.68
CA PRO A 33 15.65 -16.94 39.15
C PRO A 33 16.15 -17.89 38.09
N GLU A 34 17.14 -18.69 38.47
CA GLU A 34 17.60 -19.86 37.73
C GLU A 34 16.41 -20.78 37.45
N LEU A 35 16.04 -20.92 36.17
CA LEU A 35 15.22 -22.03 35.74
C LEU A 35 16.06 -23.30 35.80
N PRO A 36 15.54 -24.37 36.41
CA PRO A 36 16.27 -25.63 36.45
C PRO A 36 16.49 -26.17 35.05
N ALA A 37 17.74 -26.46 34.76
CA ALA A 37 18.15 -27.14 33.53
C ALA A 37 17.40 -28.45 33.38
N ASN A 38 16.50 -28.51 32.43
CA ASN A 38 15.87 -29.76 32.02
C ASN A 38 16.90 -30.48 31.12
N PRO A 39 17.36 -31.71 31.48
CA PRO A 39 18.32 -32.43 30.64
C PRO A 39 17.65 -32.78 29.32
N ALA A 40 18.33 -32.40 28.23
CA ALA A 40 17.96 -32.74 26.89
C ALA A 40 17.68 -34.25 26.74
N PRO A 41 16.56 -34.65 26.15
CA PRO A 41 16.35 -36.05 25.80
C PRO A 41 17.28 -36.44 24.68
N LYS A 42 18.02 -37.54 24.89
CA LYS A 42 18.90 -38.17 23.92
C LYS A 42 18.15 -38.44 22.62
N PRO A 43 18.79 -38.22 21.46
CA PRO A 43 18.17 -38.56 20.19
C PRO A 43 17.98 -40.07 20.09
N LYS A 44 16.77 -40.53 19.95
CA LYS A 44 16.44 -41.88 19.56
C LYS A 44 16.77 -42.06 18.08
N PRO A 45 17.24 -43.26 17.67
CA PRO A 45 17.51 -43.52 16.26
C PRO A 45 16.27 -43.32 15.42
N VAL A 46 16.38 -42.51 14.39
CA VAL A 46 15.34 -42.35 13.38
C VAL A 46 15.31 -43.63 12.50
N GLU A 47 14.26 -44.40 12.66
CA GLU A 47 13.88 -45.39 11.66
C GLU A 47 13.51 -44.69 10.34
N PRO A 48 13.97 -45.17 9.19
CA PRO A 48 13.56 -44.65 7.91
C PRO A 48 12.25 -45.31 7.50
N ALA A 49 11.20 -44.58 7.36
CA ALA A 49 10.04 -44.86 6.54
C ALA A 49 8.71 -44.50 7.23
N ALA A 50 8.32 -43.30 7.07
CA ALA A 50 6.91 -43.02 6.83
C ALA A 50 6.86 -41.87 5.84
N LYS A 51 6.38 -42.15 4.64
CA LYS A 51 5.92 -41.19 3.67
C LYS A 51 5.19 -40.10 4.40
N VAL A 52 5.83 -38.92 4.58
CA VAL A 52 5.12 -37.70 4.86
C VAL A 52 4.34 -37.40 3.58
N THR A 53 3.15 -37.93 3.51
CA THR A 53 2.11 -37.35 2.65
C THR A 53 1.98 -35.92 3.08
N ARG A 54 2.71 -35.03 2.38
CA ARG A 54 2.37 -33.61 2.29
C ARG A 54 0.84 -33.57 2.20
N PRO A 55 0.13 -32.80 3.06
CA PRO A 55 -1.27 -32.56 2.79
C PRO A 55 -1.30 -31.96 1.39
N GLU A 56 -1.71 -32.76 0.44
CA GLU A 56 -2.05 -32.32 -0.90
C GLU A 56 -3.15 -31.30 -0.67
N LEU A 57 -2.75 -30.03 -0.73
CA LEU A 57 -3.71 -28.96 -0.99
C LEU A 57 -4.57 -29.51 -2.11
N PRO A 58 -5.91 -29.56 -1.95
CA PRO A 58 -6.76 -30.06 -3.00
C PRO A 58 -6.30 -29.40 -4.29
N PRO A 59 -6.12 -30.18 -5.38
CA PRO A 59 -5.72 -29.60 -6.65
C PRO A 59 -6.68 -28.43 -6.86
N LYS A 60 -6.10 -27.25 -7.02
CA LYS A 60 -6.84 -26.07 -7.41
C LYS A 60 -7.49 -26.50 -8.71
N GLU A 61 -8.72 -27.05 -8.60
CA GLU A 61 -9.52 -27.33 -9.78
C GLU A 61 -9.39 -26.09 -10.64
N PRO A 62 -9.04 -26.21 -11.91
CA PRO A 62 -9.19 -25.09 -12.81
C PRO A 62 -10.62 -24.68 -12.63
N ALA A 63 -10.83 -23.58 -11.87
CA ALA A 63 -12.14 -23.03 -11.63
C ALA A 63 -12.78 -23.02 -13.02
N ALA A 64 -13.81 -23.84 -13.17
CA ALA A 64 -14.58 -23.93 -14.40
C ALA A 64 -14.66 -22.53 -14.92
N ILE A 65 -14.21 -22.30 -16.16
CA ILE A 65 -14.08 -20.99 -16.79
C ILE A 65 -15.45 -20.35 -16.61
N ALA A 66 -15.59 -19.65 -15.47
CA ALA A 66 -16.84 -18.97 -15.15
C ALA A 66 -17.00 -17.97 -16.28
N LYS A 67 -18.13 -18.04 -16.99
CA LYS A 67 -18.45 -17.10 -18.05
C LYS A 67 -18.03 -15.71 -17.61
N PRO A 68 -17.28 -14.96 -18.44
CA PRO A 68 -16.91 -13.60 -18.07
C PRO A 68 -18.19 -12.87 -17.63
N PRO A 69 -18.15 -12.11 -16.53
CA PRO A 69 -19.33 -11.41 -16.05
C PRO A 69 -19.88 -10.53 -17.19
N GLU A 70 -21.18 -10.37 -17.26
CA GLU A 70 -21.86 -9.55 -18.30
C GLU A 70 -21.41 -8.07 -18.26
N ILE A 71 -20.82 -7.62 -17.13
CA ILE A 71 -20.26 -6.29 -16.98
C ILE A 71 -18.80 -6.27 -17.41
N SER A 72 -18.39 -5.21 -18.09
CA SER A 72 -17.01 -5.02 -18.51
C SER A 72 -16.05 -4.83 -17.35
N ILE A 73 -14.77 -5.15 -17.55
CA ILE A 73 -13.74 -4.95 -16.50
C ILE A 73 -13.64 -3.48 -16.06
N TRP A 74 -13.88 -2.51 -16.94
CA TRP A 74 -13.88 -1.08 -16.59
C TRP A 74 -15.04 -0.73 -15.66
N GLU A 75 -16.22 -1.25 -15.98
CA GLU A 75 -17.42 -1.04 -15.18
C GLU A 75 -17.31 -1.74 -13.84
N ALA A 76 -16.84 -2.98 -13.82
CA ALA A 76 -16.54 -3.71 -12.59
C ALA A 76 -15.56 -2.94 -11.68
N ALA A 77 -14.49 -2.39 -12.27
CA ALA A 77 -13.50 -1.63 -11.54
C ALA A 77 -14.06 -0.29 -11.00
N ARG A 78 -14.90 0.38 -11.79
CA ARG A 78 -15.54 1.64 -11.39
C ARG A 78 -16.59 1.45 -10.30
N ASN A 79 -17.36 0.35 -10.39
CA ASN A 79 -18.45 0.06 -9.45
C ASN A 79 -17.99 -0.64 -8.16
N GLY A 80 -16.70 -0.99 -8.07
CA GLY A 80 -16.16 -1.64 -6.89
C GLY A 80 -16.39 -3.15 -6.82
N ASN A 81 -16.79 -3.78 -7.93
CA ASN A 81 -17.02 -5.22 -7.99
C ASN A 81 -15.70 -5.98 -8.15
N ILE A 82 -15.07 -6.27 -7.00
CA ILE A 82 -13.76 -6.93 -6.96
C ILE A 82 -13.82 -8.36 -7.53
N ASP A 83 -14.93 -9.07 -7.33
CA ASP A 83 -15.08 -10.44 -7.78
C ASP A 83 -15.18 -10.50 -9.31
N ALA A 84 -15.92 -9.58 -9.91
CA ALA A 84 -15.99 -9.46 -11.38
C ALA A 84 -14.62 -9.08 -11.97
N VAL A 85 -13.89 -8.13 -11.36
CA VAL A 85 -12.53 -7.76 -11.80
C VAL A 85 -11.59 -8.97 -11.70
N ARG A 86 -11.64 -9.70 -10.59
CA ARG A 86 -10.85 -10.93 -10.40
C ARG A 86 -11.16 -11.96 -11.46
N LEU A 87 -12.45 -12.18 -11.76
CA LEU A 87 -12.88 -13.15 -12.75
C LEU A 87 -12.39 -12.79 -14.15
N HIS A 88 -12.49 -11.51 -14.54
CA HIS A 88 -11.91 -11.02 -15.80
C HIS A 88 -10.40 -11.27 -15.89
N LEU A 89 -9.65 -10.93 -14.84
CA LEU A 89 -8.20 -11.12 -14.79
C LEU A 89 -7.81 -12.60 -14.84
N THR A 90 -8.53 -13.48 -14.14
CA THR A 90 -8.29 -14.94 -14.19
C THR A 90 -8.67 -15.55 -15.52
N ALA A 91 -9.64 -14.97 -16.23
CA ALA A 91 -9.99 -15.33 -17.61
C ALA A 91 -8.98 -14.82 -18.66
N GLY A 92 -7.92 -14.12 -18.21
CA GLY A 92 -6.85 -13.63 -19.10
C GLY A 92 -7.09 -12.22 -19.67
N ALA A 93 -8.02 -11.47 -19.12
CA ALA A 93 -8.22 -10.09 -19.56
C ALA A 93 -6.98 -9.22 -19.23
N ASP A 94 -6.57 -8.37 -20.18
CA ASP A 94 -5.47 -7.43 -19.97
C ASP A 94 -5.89 -6.32 -18.98
N ALA A 95 -5.17 -6.20 -17.88
CA ALA A 95 -5.37 -5.14 -16.89
C ALA A 95 -5.14 -3.72 -17.46
N ASN A 96 -4.52 -3.60 -18.63
CA ASN A 96 -4.23 -2.34 -19.33
C ASN A 96 -5.14 -2.10 -20.53
N ILE A 97 -6.18 -2.91 -20.70
CA ILE A 97 -7.12 -2.74 -21.81
C ILE A 97 -7.74 -1.34 -21.76
N ARG A 98 -7.78 -0.68 -22.93
CA ARG A 98 -8.31 0.69 -23.04
C ARG A 98 -9.73 0.67 -23.62
N ASP A 99 -10.57 1.52 -23.07
CA ASP A 99 -11.86 1.85 -23.66
C ASP A 99 -11.72 2.91 -24.76
N GLU A 100 -12.84 3.31 -25.36
CA GLU A 100 -12.92 4.36 -26.39
C GLU A 100 -12.38 5.72 -25.92
N GLY A 101 -12.44 6.02 -24.62
CA GLY A 101 -11.88 7.22 -23.99
C GLY A 101 -10.41 7.09 -23.59
N GLY A 102 -9.76 5.96 -23.93
CA GLY A 102 -8.40 5.63 -23.50
C GLY A 102 -8.27 5.33 -22.01
N TRP A 103 -9.40 5.06 -21.35
CA TRP A 103 -9.39 4.71 -19.95
C TRP A 103 -8.98 3.25 -19.77
N VAL A 104 -8.17 3.01 -18.77
CA VAL A 104 -7.89 1.64 -18.28
C VAL A 104 -8.69 1.40 -16.99
N PRO A 105 -8.95 0.14 -16.60
CA PRO A 105 -9.68 -0.18 -15.36
C PRO A 105 -9.14 0.54 -14.12
N LEU A 106 -7.82 0.78 -14.09
CA LEU A 106 -7.16 1.49 -13.00
C LEU A 106 -7.67 2.93 -12.81
N HIS A 107 -8.06 3.64 -13.90
CA HIS A 107 -8.61 4.98 -13.80
C HIS A 107 -9.97 4.98 -13.08
N GLY A 108 -10.86 4.05 -13.45
CA GLY A 108 -12.16 3.90 -12.83
C GLY A 108 -12.07 3.56 -11.33
N ALA A 109 -11.28 2.53 -11.01
CA ALA A 109 -11.05 2.12 -9.63
C ALA A 109 -10.45 3.24 -8.77
N SER A 110 -9.49 4.00 -9.33
CA SER A 110 -8.82 5.09 -8.63
C SER A 110 -9.74 6.29 -8.39
N GLY A 111 -10.52 6.69 -9.39
CA GLY A 111 -11.48 7.78 -9.26
C GLY A 111 -12.62 7.47 -8.29
N SER A 112 -13.04 6.21 -8.21
CA SER A 112 -14.07 5.76 -7.25
C SER A 112 -13.52 5.40 -5.87
N GLY A 113 -12.19 5.37 -5.67
CA GLY A 113 -11.58 5.08 -4.37
C GLY A 113 -11.51 3.61 -4.01
N HIS A 114 -11.66 2.70 -4.96
CA HIS A 114 -11.66 1.26 -4.72
C HIS A 114 -10.23 0.71 -4.59
N ARG A 115 -9.55 1.05 -3.50
CA ARG A 115 -8.15 0.69 -3.23
C ARG A 115 -7.84 -0.79 -3.44
N LYS A 116 -8.72 -1.70 -2.98
CA LYS A 116 -8.51 -3.15 -3.14
C LYS A 116 -8.47 -3.58 -4.61
N ILE A 117 -9.28 -2.93 -5.46
CA ILE A 117 -9.25 -3.19 -6.91
C ILE A 117 -8.00 -2.61 -7.54
N VAL A 118 -7.56 -1.41 -7.12
CA VAL A 118 -6.29 -0.81 -7.55
C VAL A 118 -5.13 -1.76 -7.23
N GLU A 119 -5.07 -2.30 -6.02
CA GLU A 119 -4.08 -3.28 -5.59
C GLU A 119 -4.12 -4.55 -6.46
N LEU A 120 -5.31 -5.09 -6.70
CA LEU A 120 -5.52 -6.27 -7.54
C LEU A 120 -5.05 -6.03 -8.98
N LEU A 121 -5.38 -4.89 -9.57
CA LEU A 121 -4.97 -4.52 -10.93
C LEU A 121 -3.45 -4.38 -11.03
N LEU A 122 -2.80 -3.68 -10.08
CA LEU A 122 -1.35 -3.53 -10.06
C LEU A 122 -0.63 -4.88 -9.88
N ALA A 123 -1.16 -5.77 -9.03
CA ALA A 123 -0.64 -7.13 -8.87
C ALA A 123 -0.74 -7.97 -10.15
N ASN A 124 -1.69 -7.64 -11.04
CA ASN A 124 -1.86 -8.29 -12.35
C ASN A 124 -1.23 -7.49 -13.50
N GLY A 125 -0.25 -6.63 -13.22
CA GLY A 125 0.55 -5.95 -14.23
C GLY A 125 -0.09 -4.68 -14.81
N ALA A 126 -1.06 -4.08 -14.14
CA ALA A 126 -1.56 -2.76 -14.54
C ALA A 126 -0.45 -1.71 -14.45
N LYS A 127 -0.27 -0.93 -15.51
CA LYS A 127 0.70 0.16 -15.53
C LYS A 127 0.12 1.37 -14.80
N VAL A 128 0.81 1.83 -13.75
CA VAL A 128 0.33 2.90 -12.86
C VAL A 128 0.20 4.27 -13.56
N ASN A 129 1.08 4.57 -14.52
CA ASN A 129 1.22 5.89 -15.16
C ASN A 129 0.64 5.95 -16.59
N VAL A 130 -0.37 5.15 -16.88
CA VAL A 130 -1.07 5.21 -18.18
C VAL A 130 -1.93 6.47 -18.23
N PRO A 131 -1.75 7.36 -19.20
CA PRO A 131 -2.65 8.50 -19.38
C PRO A 131 -3.91 8.08 -20.17
N ALA A 132 -5.07 8.58 -19.77
CA ALA A 132 -6.28 8.58 -20.58
C ALA A 132 -6.14 9.57 -21.77
N MET A 133 -7.10 9.62 -22.68
CA MET A 133 -7.08 10.63 -23.78
C MET A 133 -7.02 12.07 -23.27
N SER A 134 -7.60 12.35 -22.09
CA SER A 134 -7.48 13.65 -21.41
C SER A 134 -6.07 13.96 -20.90
N GLY A 135 -5.13 13.03 -21.03
CA GLY A 135 -3.78 13.09 -20.50
C GLY A 135 -3.68 12.90 -18.98
N LYS A 136 -4.79 12.63 -18.28
CA LYS A 136 -4.81 12.41 -16.84
C LYS A 136 -4.46 10.96 -16.50
N THR A 137 -3.75 10.79 -15.39
CA THR A 137 -3.37 9.48 -14.85
C THR A 137 -4.36 9.01 -13.79
N ALA A 138 -4.23 7.76 -13.36
CA ALA A 138 -5.00 7.21 -12.25
C ALA A 138 -4.86 8.05 -10.96
N LEU A 139 -3.66 8.59 -10.69
CA LEU A 139 -3.39 9.48 -9.56
C LEU A 139 -4.12 10.82 -9.69
N ASP A 140 -4.21 11.40 -10.89
CA ASP A 140 -4.98 12.63 -11.12
C ASP A 140 -6.46 12.43 -10.81
N TYR A 141 -7.02 11.27 -11.22
CA TYR A 141 -8.43 10.95 -10.93
C TYR A 141 -8.68 10.73 -9.45
N ALA A 142 -7.82 9.97 -8.75
CA ALA A 142 -7.91 9.75 -7.31
C ALA A 142 -7.83 11.08 -6.52
N SER A 143 -6.85 11.92 -6.86
CA SER A 143 -6.65 13.23 -6.22
C SER A 143 -7.84 14.16 -6.44
N ARG A 144 -8.36 14.23 -7.66
CA ARG A 144 -9.51 15.07 -8.01
C ARG A 144 -10.79 14.61 -7.32
N ALA A 145 -10.98 13.31 -7.15
CA ALA A 145 -12.13 12.73 -6.47
C ALA A 145 -11.99 12.73 -4.94
N GLY A 146 -10.89 13.26 -4.40
CA GLY A 146 -10.64 13.32 -2.96
C GLY A 146 -10.28 11.98 -2.32
N GLN A 147 -9.92 10.98 -3.12
CA GLN A 147 -9.60 9.63 -2.66
C GLN A 147 -8.17 9.55 -2.12
N LYS A 148 -7.94 10.13 -0.94
CA LYS A 148 -6.60 10.28 -0.35
C LYS A 148 -5.86 8.95 -0.18
N GLU A 149 -6.53 7.94 0.38
CA GLU A 149 -5.92 6.63 0.62
C GLU A 149 -5.47 5.95 -0.67
N THR A 150 -6.30 6.05 -1.72
CA THR A 150 -5.99 5.49 -3.04
C THR A 150 -4.89 6.28 -3.72
N ALA A 151 -4.90 7.62 -3.61
CA ALA A 151 -3.84 8.48 -4.15
C ALA A 151 -2.49 8.19 -3.48
N ASP A 152 -2.46 8.07 -2.15
CA ASP A 152 -1.24 7.73 -1.42
C ASP A 152 -0.74 6.32 -1.76
N PHE A 153 -1.65 5.37 -1.95
CA PHE A 153 -1.30 4.03 -2.40
C PHE A 153 -0.66 4.06 -3.78
N LEU A 154 -1.26 4.76 -4.75
CA LEU A 154 -0.70 4.92 -6.09
C LEU A 154 0.68 5.58 -6.07
N ARG A 155 0.90 6.61 -5.25
CA ARG A 155 2.20 7.27 -5.11
C ARG A 155 3.29 6.32 -4.61
N ARG A 156 2.97 5.48 -3.62
CA ARG A 156 3.91 4.45 -3.13
C ARG A 156 4.30 3.45 -4.20
N HIS A 157 3.42 3.21 -5.18
CA HIS A 157 3.67 2.35 -6.33
C HIS A 157 4.22 3.11 -7.56
N GLY A 158 4.76 4.31 -7.37
CA GLY A 158 5.37 5.11 -8.43
C GLY A 158 4.35 5.85 -9.30
N GLY A 159 3.12 6.03 -8.84
CA GLY A 159 2.10 6.82 -9.52
C GLY A 159 2.49 8.29 -9.59
N LYS A 160 2.39 8.87 -10.79
CA LYS A 160 2.67 10.27 -11.09
C LYS A 160 1.42 10.94 -11.64
N THR A 161 1.30 12.23 -11.36
CA THR A 161 0.29 13.07 -12.01
C THR A 161 0.71 13.45 -13.42
N ARG A 162 -0.24 13.89 -14.23
CA ARG A 162 0.07 14.46 -15.55
C ARG A 162 1.12 15.57 -15.49
N ALA A 163 1.05 16.44 -14.49
CA ALA A 163 1.96 17.54 -14.31
C ALA A 163 3.40 17.06 -14.07
N GLU A 164 3.56 16.09 -13.19
CA GLU A 164 4.86 15.45 -12.88
C GLU A 164 5.44 14.74 -14.08
N MET A 165 4.64 13.98 -14.84
CA MET A 165 5.08 13.31 -16.07
C MET A 165 5.54 14.29 -17.15
N ASN A 166 4.90 15.46 -17.27
CA ASN A 166 5.29 16.48 -18.24
C ASN A 166 6.55 17.23 -17.81
N ALA A 167 6.80 17.37 -16.51
CA ALA A 167 8.01 17.99 -15.99
C ALA A 167 9.27 17.17 -16.28
N GLU A 168 9.15 15.84 -16.28
CA GLU A 168 10.28 14.92 -16.55
C GLU A 168 10.64 14.80 -18.05
N ARG A 169 9.78 15.31 -18.95
CA ARG A 169 10.00 15.27 -20.39
C ARG A 169 10.73 16.52 -20.94
N LYS A 170 10.99 17.51 -20.08
CA LYS A 170 11.71 18.75 -20.45
C LYS A 170 13.18 18.63 -20.12
#